data_f613bddc2f12ba3aeb534def9af3f505
#
_entry.id   f613bddc2f12ba3aeb534def9af3f505
#
_cell.length_a   1.000
_cell.length_b   1.000
_cell.length_c   1.000
_cell.angle_alpha   90.00
_cell.angle_beta   90.00
_cell.angle_gamma   90.00
#
_symmetry.space_group_name_H-M   'P 1'
#
loop_
_entity.id
_entity.type
_entity.pdbx_description
1 polymer ?
#
loop_
_entity_poly.entity_id
_entity_poly.type
_entity_poly.pdbx_seq_one_letter_code
_entity_poly.pdbx_strand_id
1 'polypeptide(L)'
;MNICTEKENVWCIERIAHLGFLQDADQYYQAFFEALPQARKNVFISAWELESKVNLARVSSELPSDLRRYFSFLARDNRNLKIKISCWKPGLYLKFSRERLAEYKWRKVSDAGVIYKSERSPYAFGSFHEKIVLVDNACGFLGGMDVSTNRWDTSSHEIATDFKEKKEGFYLPIHDVQFIFTGPLLKKTRQMLDQRDNNRSAKKKNYPQTKIRLNVSYPHLNNTFGSLSRTDPEAGAYEIEKLYIKAIR
;
A
#
# COMPACT_ATOMS: atom_id res chain seq x y z
N MET A 1 -12.75 -24.41 14.35
CA MET A 1 -12.45 -24.93 12.98
C MET A 1 -11.36 -24.06 12.38
N ASN A 2 -10.24 -24.64 11.91
CA ASN A 2 -9.18 -23.83 11.29
C ASN A 2 -9.55 -23.57 9.83
N ILE A 3 -9.94 -22.32 9.52
CA ILE A 3 -10.36 -21.92 8.17
C ILE A 3 -9.14 -21.88 7.23
N CYS A 4 -7.97 -21.46 7.74
CA CYS A 4 -6.77 -21.28 6.94
C CYS A 4 -5.94 -22.56 6.87
N THR A 5 -5.62 -23.03 5.66
CA THR A 5 -4.75 -24.18 5.39
C THR A 5 -3.71 -23.79 4.35
N GLU A 6 -2.42 -23.85 4.72
CA GLU A 6 -1.32 -23.54 3.79
C GLU A 6 -1.35 -24.46 2.56
N LYS A 7 -1.01 -23.90 1.41
CA LYS A 7 -1.01 -24.54 0.09
C LYS A 7 -2.39 -24.93 -0.44
N GLU A 8 -3.45 -24.75 0.34
CA GLU A 8 -4.83 -24.97 -0.09
C GLU A 8 -5.55 -23.64 -0.37
N ASN A 9 -5.74 -22.83 0.67
CA ASN A 9 -6.48 -21.58 0.60
C ASN A 9 -5.73 -20.36 1.18
N VAL A 10 -4.49 -20.58 1.64
CA VAL A 10 -3.57 -19.49 2.00
C VAL A 10 -2.17 -19.82 1.52
N TRP A 11 -1.46 -18.80 1.07
CA TRP A 11 -0.07 -18.91 0.63
C TRP A 11 0.88 -19.16 1.80
N CYS A 12 0.66 -18.49 2.92
CA CYS A 12 1.41 -18.74 4.15
C CYS A 12 0.59 -18.35 5.39
N ILE A 13 0.94 -18.95 6.52
CA ILE A 13 0.53 -18.53 7.86
C ILE A 13 1.80 -18.13 8.61
N GLU A 14 1.81 -16.95 9.24
CA GLU A 14 3.02 -16.47 9.89
C GLU A 14 2.67 -15.61 11.11
N ARG A 15 3.63 -15.49 12.04
CA ARG A 15 3.50 -14.63 13.22
C ARG A 15 3.45 -13.16 12.82
N ILE A 16 2.58 -12.43 13.52
CA ILE A 16 2.49 -10.98 13.51
C ILE A 16 2.83 -10.52 14.92
N ALA A 17 3.87 -9.70 15.04
CA ALA A 17 4.23 -9.16 16.35
C ALA A 17 3.25 -8.07 16.80
N HIS A 18 2.79 -7.24 15.88
CA HIS A 18 1.78 -6.22 16.09
C HIS A 18 0.90 -6.13 14.83
N LEU A 19 -0.41 -6.15 15.01
CA LEU A 19 -1.44 -5.98 13.98
C LEU A 19 -2.40 -4.89 14.42
N GLY A 20 -2.46 -3.79 13.68
CA GLY A 20 -3.39 -2.70 13.91
C GLY A 20 -4.43 -2.58 12.81
N PHE A 21 -5.60 -2.02 13.16
CA PHE A 21 -6.70 -1.73 12.27
C PHE A 21 -6.81 -0.23 12.09
N LEU A 22 -6.61 0.25 10.90
CA LEU A 22 -6.75 1.65 10.54
C LEU A 22 -8.07 1.81 9.79
N GLN A 23 -9.01 2.45 10.44
CA GLN A 23 -10.33 2.71 9.88
C GLN A 23 -10.27 3.97 9.04
N ASP A 24 -10.76 3.90 7.82
CA ASP A 24 -10.84 4.98 6.86
C ASP A 24 -9.47 5.63 6.52
N ALA A 25 -9.47 6.50 5.55
CA ALA A 25 -8.22 6.98 5.00
C ALA A 25 -7.55 8.05 5.88
N ASP A 26 -8.26 8.72 6.77
CA ASP A 26 -7.65 9.66 7.72
C ASP A 26 -6.67 8.97 8.65
N GLN A 27 -7.06 7.85 9.29
CA GLN A 27 -6.15 7.07 10.12
C GLN A 27 -5.03 6.42 9.32
N TYR A 28 -5.37 5.85 8.13
CA TYR A 28 -4.36 5.25 7.28
C TYR A 28 -3.33 6.27 6.80
N TYR A 29 -3.78 7.42 6.30
CA TYR A 29 -2.85 8.44 5.79
C TYR A 29 -2.00 9.01 6.92
N GLN A 30 -2.58 9.26 8.09
CA GLN A 30 -1.80 9.70 9.25
C GLN A 30 -0.70 8.68 9.58
N ALA A 31 -1.04 7.39 9.76
CA ALA A 31 -0.06 6.33 10.05
C ALA A 31 1.00 6.19 8.94
N PHE A 32 0.59 6.26 7.69
CA PHE A 32 1.48 6.17 6.53
C PHE A 32 2.48 7.32 6.50
N PHE A 33 2.02 8.57 6.66
CA PHE A 33 2.89 9.74 6.64
C PHE A 33 3.78 9.86 7.87
N GLU A 34 3.38 9.33 9.01
CA GLU A 34 4.23 9.21 10.21
C GLU A 34 5.29 8.12 10.05
N ALA A 35 5.01 7.04 9.33
CA ALA A 35 5.95 5.95 9.11
C ALA A 35 7.05 6.30 8.11
N LEU A 36 6.74 7.04 7.06
CA LEU A 36 7.65 7.30 5.94
C LEU A 36 8.96 8.00 6.33
N PRO A 37 8.98 9.07 7.15
CA PRO A 37 10.23 9.75 7.53
C PRO A 37 11.13 8.91 8.42
N GLN A 38 10.62 7.84 9.00
CA GLN A 38 11.38 6.91 9.83
C GLN A 38 12.07 5.81 8.99
N ALA A 39 11.79 5.73 7.69
CA ALA A 39 12.44 4.80 6.77
C ALA A 39 13.94 5.09 6.64
N ARG A 40 14.76 4.05 6.68
CA ARG A 40 16.23 4.18 6.61
C ARG A 40 16.79 3.81 5.23
N LYS A 41 16.23 2.81 4.56
CA LYS A 41 16.78 2.29 3.31
C LYS A 41 15.73 2.17 2.19
N ASN A 42 14.53 1.71 2.49
CA ASN A 42 13.57 1.49 1.43
C ASN A 42 12.11 1.66 1.87
N VAL A 43 11.34 2.23 0.98
CA VAL A 43 9.88 2.16 0.97
C VAL A 43 9.47 1.45 -0.32
N PHE A 44 8.66 0.42 -0.21
CA PHE A 44 8.07 -0.25 -1.36
C PHE A 44 6.56 -0.08 -1.32
N ILE A 45 6.00 0.40 -2.42
CA ILE A 45 4.57 0.62 -2.59
C ILE A 45 4.11 -0.20 -3.78
N SER A 46 3.17 -1.12 -3.56
CA SER A 46 2.42 -1.79 -4.61
C SER A 46 0.97 -1.40 -4.50
N ALA A 47 0.44 -0.77 -5.53
CA ALA A 47 -0.88 -0.15 -5.49
C ALA A 47 -1.63 -0.34 -6.81
N TRP A 48 -2.96 -0.38 -6.70
CA TRP A 48 -3.81 -0.25 -7.86
C TRP A 48 -3.70 1.16 -8.44
N GLU A 49 -3.63 2.19 -7.56
CA GLU A 49 -3.42 3.61 -7.90
C GLU A 49 -2.58 4.32 -6.84
N LEU A 50 -1.74 5.25 -7.27
CA LEU A 50 -1.03 6.19 -6.41
C LEU A 50 -0.98 7.55 -7.09
N GLU A 51 -1.75 8.51 -6.58
CA GLU A 51 -1.80 9.85 -7.16
C GLU A 51 -0.66 10.73 -6.66
N SER A 52 0.10 11.29 -7.60
CA SER A 52 1.25 12.16 -7.31
C SER A 52 0.86 13.48 -6.64
N LYS A 53 -0.40 13.89 -6.79
CA LYS A 53 -0.93 15.18 -6.35
C LYS A 53 -1.88 15.09 -5.15
N VAL A 54 -1.88 13.98 -4.42
CA VAL A 54 -2.66 13.90 -3.18
C VAL A 54 -2.29 15.07 -2.29
N ASN A 55 -3.30 15.82 -1.84
CA ASN A 55 -3.09 16.96 -0.95
C ASN A 55 -2.77 16.48 0.46
N LEU A 56 -1.57 16.76 0.92
CA LEU A 56 -1.08 16.34 2.22
C LEU A 56 -1.51 17.24 3.38
N ALA A 57 -2.06 18.42 3.09
CA ALA A 57 -2.64 19.29 4.12
C ALA A 57 -3.79 18.62 4.90
N ARG A 58 -4.37 17.54 4.35
CA ARG A 58 -5.34 16.67 5.03
C ARG A 58 -4.77 15.98 6.26
N VAL A 59 -3.46 15.77 6.28
CA VAL A 59 -2.74 15.10 7.38
C VAL A 59 -2.03 16.14 8.25
N SER A 60 -1.29 17.05 7.65
CA SER A 60 -0.58 18.12 8.33
C SER A 60 -0.28 19.27 7.36
N SER A 61 -0.48 20.50 7.80
CA SER A 61 -0.12 21.72 7.06
C SER A 61 1.39 21.92 6.91
N GLU A 62 2.21 21.23 7.71
CA GLU A 62 3.67 21.31 7.67
C GLU A 62 4.27 20.44 6.55
N LEU A 63 3.49 19.50 6.01
CA LEU A 63 3.96 18.62 4.93
C LEU A 63 4.02 19.38 3.59
N PRO A 64 4.89 18.96 2.66
CA PRO A 64 4.86 19.45 1.28
C PRO A 64 3.49 19.29 0.64
N SER A 65 3.12 20.19 -0.25
CA SER A 65 1.78 20.33 -0.80
C SER A 65 1.23 19.09 -1.52
N ASP A 66 2.10 18.19 -1.99
CA ASP A 66 1.71 16.97 -2.69
C ASP A 66 2.65 15.79 -2.40
N LEU A 67 2.13 14.57 -2.60
CA LEU A 67 2.81 13.31 -2.33
C LEU A 67 4.15 13.18 -3.07
N ARG A 68 4.22 13.61 -4.33
CA ARG A 68 5.45 13.54 -5.12
C ARG A 68 6.55 14.44 -4.55
N ARG A 69 6.21 15.66 -4.14
CA ARG A 69 7.15 16.58 -3.48
C ARG A 69 7.61 16.02 -2.15
N TYR A 70 6.71 15.41 -1.40
CA TYR A 70 7.02 14.79 -0.13
C TYR A 70 8.01 13.63 -0.30
N PHE A 71 7.78 12.73 -1.25
CA PHE A 71 8.72 11.64 -1.53
C PHE A 71 10.09 12.14 -2.00
N SER A 72 10.08 13.18 -2.84
CA SER A 72 11.32 13.84 -3.25
C SER A 72 12.08 14.44 -2.07
N PHE A 73 11.37 15.10 -1.16
CA PHE A 73 11.94 15.65 0.06
C PHE A 73 12.60 14.56 0.91
N LEU A 74 11.86 13.50 1.25
CA LEU A 74 12.36 12.37 2.05
C LEU A 74 13.62 11.70 1.44
N ALA A 75 13.59 11.47 0.12
CA ALA A 75 14.69 10.81 -0.56
C ALA A 75 15.92 11.70 -0.75
N ARG A 76 15.76 13.02 -0.73
CA ARG A 76 16.88 13.99 -0.72
C ARG A 76 17.48 14.16 0.67
N ASP A 77 16.64 14.18 1.70
CA ASP A 77 17.07 14.26 3.10
C ASP A 77 17.85 13.01 3.50
N ASN A 78 17.41 11.83 3.07
CA ASN A 78 18.11 10.57 3.27
C ASN A 78 18.56 9.96 1.93
N ARG A 79 19.79 10.21 1.49
CA ARG A 79 20.37 9.70 0.23
C ARG A 79 20.42 8.18 0.12
N ASN A 80 20.33 7.46 1.23
CA ASN A 80 20.28 6.00 1.26
C ASN A 80 18.87 5.46 1.06
N LEU A 81 17.83 6.29 1.18
CA LEU A 81 16.45 5.90 1.02
C LEU A 81 16.11 5.71 -0.46
N LYS A 82 15.53 4.56 -0.78
CA LYS A 82 14.94 4.27 -2.09
C LYS A 82 13.44 4.05 -1.93
N ILE A 83 12.66 4.85 -2.64
CA ILE A 83 11.19 4.71 -2.68
C ILE A 83 10.84 4.07 -4.02
N LYS A 84 10.40 2.81 -3.99
CA LYS A 84 9.97 2.07 -5.17
C LYS A 84 8.46 1.99 -5.20
N ILE A 85 7.87 2.45 -6.29
CA ILE A 85 6.43 2.46 -6.53
C ILE A 85 6.14 1.55 -7.73
N SER A 86 5.26 0.57 -7.54
CA SER A 86 4.73 -0.30 -8.57
C SER A 86 3.21 -0.13 -8.62
N CYS A 87 2.70 0.45 -9.71
CA CYS A 87 1.26 0.64 -9.91
C CYS A 87 0.77 -0.15 -11.11
N TRP A 88 -0.47 -0.64 -11.02
CA TRP A 88 -1.11 -1.25 -12.16
C TRP A 88 -1.30 -0.25 -13.31
N LYS A 89 -1.00 -0.68 -14.54
CA LYS A 89 -1.21 0.08 -15.77
C LYS A 89 -2.55 -0.34 -16.40
N PRO A 90 -3.56 0.52 -16.37
CA PRO A 90 -4.87 0.19 -16.94
C PRO A 90 -4.83 0.04 -18.47
N GLY A 91 -5.76 -0.74 -19.01
CA GLY A 91 -6.07 -0.77 -20.43
C GLY A 91 -6.65 0.56 -20.93
N LEU A 92 -6.82 0.67 -22.24
CA LEU A 92 -7.28 1.90 -22.89
C LEU A 92 -8.60 2.45 -22.35
N TYR A 93 -9.55 1.58 -22.01
CA TYR A 93 -10.88 1.96 -21.55
C TYR A 93 -10.92 2.58 -20.14
N LEU A 94 -9.94 2.28 -19.27
CA LEU A 94 -9.82 2.86 -17.94
C LEU A 94 -8.76 3.98 -17.85
N LYS A 95 -8.13 4.33 -18.96
CA LYS A 95 -7.04 5.31 -19.00
C LYS A 95 -7.47 6.71 -18.55
N PHE A 96 -8.75 7.03 -18.70
CA PHE A 96 -9.29 8.35 -18.37
C PHE A 96 -9.71 8.50 -16.91
N SER A 97 -9.92 7.40 -16.18
CA SER A 97 -10.29 7.41 -14.75
C SER A 97 -9.10 7.60 -13.81
N ARG A 98 -7.89 7.64 -14.34
CA ARG A 98 -6.62 7.64 -13.60
C ARG A 98 -5.84 8.92 -13.77
N GLU A 99 -4.87 9.14 -12.90
CA GLU A 99 -3.94 10.24 -13.03
C GLU A 99 -3.25 10.22 -14.39
N ARG A 100 -3.52 11.24 -15.19
CA ARG A 100 -2.93 11.37 -16.53
C ARG A 100 -1.42 11.62 -16.40
N LEU A 101 -0.64 10.91 -17.25
CA LEU A 101 0.82 11.04 -17.29
C LEU A 101 1.54 10.73 -15.96
N ALA A 102 1.01 9.80 -15.17
CA ALA A 102 1.61 9.40 -13.88
C ALA A 102 3.11 9.07 -14.01
N GLU A 103 3.50 8.22 -14.98
CA GLU A 103 4.91 7.89 -15.23
C GLU A 103 5.79 9.13 -15.47
N TYR A 104 5.30 10.09 -16.25
CA TYR A 104 6.03 11.33 -16.53
C TYR A 104 6.15 12.20 -15.28
N LYS A 105 5.09 12.31 -14.50
CA LYS A 105 5.09 13.11 -13.26
C LYS A 105 6.06 12.53 -12.22
N TRP A 106 6.03 11.21 -12.02
CA TRP A 106 6.92 10.53 -11.08
C TRP A 106 8.39 10.53 -11.55
N ARG A 107 8.63 10.49 -12.87
CA ARG A 107 9.99 10.60 -13.43
C ARG A 107 10.69 11.91 -13.05
N LYS A 108 9.96 12.99 -12.82
CA LYS A 108 10.52 14.28 -12.39
C LYS A 108 11.23 14.24 -11.02
N VAL A 109 11.03 13.19 -10.25
CA VAL A 109 11.67 13.01 -8.94
C VAL A 109 12.54 11.75 -8.87
N SER A 110 12.81 11.11 -9.99
CA SER A 110 13.65 9.89 -10.07
C SER A 110 15.08 10.11 -9.57
N ASP A 111 15.65 11.29 -9.83
CA ASP A 111 17.00 11.64 -9.40
C ASP A 111 17.13 11.72 -7.87
N ALA A 112 16.02 11.93 -7.18
CA ALA A 112 16.00 11.91 -5.73
C ALA A 112 15.99 10.48 -5.13
N GLY A 113 15.89 9.43 -5.96
CA GLY A 113 15.80 8.04 -5.49
C GLY A 113 14.38 7.50 -5.41
N VAL A 114 13.43 8.17 -6.05
CA VAL A 114 12.04 7.71 -6.24
C VAL A 114 11.93 7.00 -7.58
N ILE A 115 11.55 5.73 -7.58
CA ILE A 115 11.43 4.89 -8.78
C ILE A 115 9.97 4.51 -8.95
N TYR A 116 9.36 4.94 -10.04
CA TYR A 116 7.98 4.59 -10.40
C TYR A 116 7.96 3.64 -11.60
N LYS A 117 7.22 2.55 -11.47
CA LYS A 117 6.98 1.56 -12.52
C LYS A 117 5.49 1.32 -12.66
N SER A 118 4.96 1.41 -13.87
CA SER A 118 3.62 0.91 -14.14
C SER A 118 3.68 -0.47 -14.79
N GLU A 119 2.88 -1.39 -14.24
CA GLU A 119 2.89 -2.80 -14.60
C GLU A 119 1.56 -3.21 -15.22
N ARG A 120 1.62 -3.82 -16.39
CA ARG A 120 0.43 -4.39 -17.04
C ARG A 120 0.14 -5.77 -16.48
N SER A 121 -1.13 -6.06 -16.26
CA SER A 121 -1.56 -7.43 -16.08
C SER A 121 -1.30 -8.22 -17.38
N PRO A 122 -0.86 -9.47 -17.29
CA PRO A 122 -0.77 -10.36 -18.45
C PRO A 122 -2.15 -10.69 -19.04
N TYR A 123 -3.21 -10.51 -18.26
CA TYR A 123 -4.60 -10.74 -18.67
C TYR A 123 -5.24 -9.45 -19.18
N ALA A 124 -5.98 -9.55 -20.30
CA ALA A 124 -6.62 -8.40 -20.95
C ALA A 124 -7.53 -7.58 -20.01
N PHE A 125 -8.24 -8.26 -19.10
CA PHE A 125 -9.13 -7.66 -18.12
C PHE A 125 -8.63 -7.78 -16.68
N GLY A 126 -7.39 -8.24 -16.48
CA GLY A 126 -6.80 -8.38 -15.15
C GLY A 126 -6.25 -7.07 -14.61
N SER A 127 -6.17 -6.97 -13.30
CA SER A 127 -5.50 -5.86 -12.62
C SER A 127 -4.66 -6.36 -11.44
N PHE A 128 -3.59 -5.64 -11.12
CA PHE A 128 -2.93 -5.77 -9.84
C PHE A 128 -3.69 -4.92 -8.83
N HIS A 129 -4.53 -5.57 -8.01
CA HIS A 129 -5.48 -4.87 -7.14
C HIS A 129 -5.03 -4.85 -5.66
N GLU A 130 -3.81 -5.23 -5.38
CA GLU A 130 -3.25 -5.09 -4.03
C GLU A 130 -2.92 -3.64 -3.66
N LYS A 131 -3.02 -3.32 -2.37
CA LYS A 131 -2.58 -2.07 -1.78
C LYS A 131 -1.68 -2.40 -0.62
N ILE A 132 -0.38 -2.43 -0.89
CA ILE A 132 0.67 -2.86 0.03
C ILE A 132 1.73 -1.78 0.11
N VAL A 133 2.08 -1.39 1.33
CA VAL A 133 3.24 -0.55 1.59
C VAL A 133 4.15 -1.27 2.58
N LEU A 134 5.43 -1.33 2.27
CA LEU A 134 6.44 -1.88 3.16
C LEU A 134 7.50 -0.81 3.44
N VAL A 135 7.72 -0.50 4.72
CA VAL A 135 8.73 0.45 5.16
C VAL A 135 9.85 -0.30 5.84
N ASP A 136 11.00 -0.38 5.19
CA ASP A 136 12.13 -1.23 5.58
C ASP A 136 11.70 -2.69 5.83
N ASN A 137 12.14 -3.28 6.94
CA ASN A 137 11.55 -4.48 7.57
C ASN A 137 10.89 -4.11 8.92
N ALA A 138 10.36 -2.91 9.03
CA ALA A 138 9.85 -2.35 10.26
C ALA A 138 8.34 -2.48 10.36
N CYS A 139 7.63 -2.02 9.34
CA CYS A 139 6.18 -2.21 9.25
C CYS A 139 5.70 -2.38 7.81
N GLY A 140 4.52 -2.97 7.66
CA GLY A 140 3.77 -3.08 6.43
C GLY A 140 2.35 -2.58 6.62
N PHE A 141 1.80 -2.04 5.53
CA PHE A 141 0.38 -1.73 5.41
C PHE A 141 -0.22 -2.61 4.31
N LEU A 142 -1.41 -3.15 4.54
CA LEU A 142 -2.13 -3.99 3.59
C LEU A 142 -3.63 -3.85 3.82
N GLY A 143 -4.40 -3.58 2.76
CA GLY A 143 -5.86 -3.46 2.87
C GLY A 143 -6.53 -3.00 1.58
N GLY A 144 -7.64 -2.28 1.70
CA GLY A 144 -8.47 -1.85 0.58
C GLY A 144 -8.11 -0.47 0.01
N MET A 145 -7.31 0.34 0.70
CA MET A 145 -7.13 1.75 0.38
C MET A 145 -5.87 2.06 -0.43
N ASP A 146 -6.06 2.65 -1.60
CA ASP A 146 -5.01 3.36 -2.32
C ASP A 146 -4.80 4.76 -1.74
N VAL A 147 -3.61 5.34 -1.95
CA VAL A 147 -3.35 6.75 -1.61
C VAL A 147 -3.71 7.61 -2.82
N SER A 148 -4.94 8.07 -2.86
CA SER A 148 -5.47 8.92 -3.93
C SER A 148 -6.45 9.97 -3.40
N THR A 149 -6.70 11.01 -4.18
CA THR A 149 -7.50 12.17 -3.77
C THR A 149 -8.93 11.78 -3.37
N ASN A 150 -9.52 10.84 -4.11
CA ASN A 150 -10.90 10.42 -3.94
C ASN A 150 -11.09 9.29 -2.91
N ARG A 151 -10.08 8.91 -2.16
CA ARG A 151 -10.14 7.84 -1.16
C ARG A 151 -10.09 8.36 0.28
N TRP A 152 -9.74 9.64 0.45
CA TRP A 152 -9.69 10.20 1.78
C TRP A 152 -11.09 10.39 2.35
N ASP A 153 -11.30 9.87 3.55
CA ASP A 153 -12.52 10.05 4.34
C ASP A 153 -12.20 9.91 5.83
N THR A 154 -13.10 10.35 6.66
CA THR A 154 -13.05 10.22 8.13
C THR A 154 -14.20 9.33 8.60
N SER A 155 -14.15 8.90 9.85
CA SER A 155 -15.22 8.07 10.46
C SER A 155 -16.58 8.77 10.54
N SER A 156 -16.64 10.10 10.39
CA SER A 156 -17.91 10.86 10.33
C SER A 156 -18.60 10.76 8.97
N HIS A 157 -17.87 10.38 7.91
CA HIS A 157 -18.37 10.24 6.53
C HIS A 157 -19.14 11.46 6.01
N GLU A 158 -18.75 12.66 6.40
CA GLU A 158 -19.36 13.90 5.93
C GLU A 158 -19.17 14.07 4.43
N ILE A 159 -20.25 14.44 3.71
CA ILE A 159 -20.25 14.59 2.26
C ILE A 159 -19.54 15.89 1.86
N ALA A 160 -19.87 16.99 2.52
CA ALA A 160 -19.41 18.33 2.17
C ALA A 160 -18.32 18.80 3.13
N THR A 161 -17.09 18.51 2.82
CA THR A 161 -15.90 19.05 3.50
C THR A 161 -14.94 19.63 2.48
N ASP A 162 -14.16 20.64 2.85
CA ASP A 162 -13.15 21.27 1.97
C ASP A 162 -12.18 20.25 1.37
N PHE A 163 -11.93 19.14 2.08
CA PHE A 163 -11.06 18.09 1.62
C PHE A 163 -11.68 17.13 0.59
N LYS A 164 -13.01 17.13 0.46
CA LYS A 164 -13.72 16.30 -0.53
C LYS A 164 -14.13 17.07 -1.77
N GLU A 165 -13.83 18.37 -1.83
CA GLU A 165 -14.18 19.20 -2.96
C GLU A 165 -13.51 18.76 -4.27
N LYS A 166 -14.29 18.76 -5.34
CA LYS A 166 -13.87 18.58 -6.74
C LYS A 166 -14.35 19.76 -7.57
N LYS A 167 -13.90 19.81 -8.82
CA LYS A 167 -14.38 20.79 -9.80
C LYS A 167 -15.90 20.77 -10.01
N GLU A 168 -16.54 19.64 -9.80
CA GLU A 168 -17.98 19.39 -10.02
C GLU A 168 -18.69 18.93 -8.74
N GLY A 169 -18.31 19.45 -7.56
CA GLY A 169 -18.89 19.11 -6.27
C GLY A 169 -18.00 18.21 -5.42
N PHE A 170 -18.62 17.33 -4.60
CA PHE A 170 -17.92 16.48 -3.65
C PHE A 170 -17.94 15.01 -4.11
N TYR A 171 -16.92 14.24 -3.75
CA TYR A 171 -16.99 12.80 -3.91
C TYR A 171 -17.73 12.13 -2.75
N LEU A 172 -18.35 10.99 -3.02
CA LEU A 172 -19.13 10.26 -2.02
C LEU A 172 -18.25 9.73 -0.88
N PRO A 173 -18.83 9.55 0.31
CA PRO A 173 -18.14 8.91 1.43
C PRO A 173 -17.62 7.54 1.05
N ILE A 174 -16.47 7.18 1.64
CA ILE A 174 -15.83 5.90 1.43
C ILE A 174 -15.46 5.33 2.79
N HIS A 175 -15.96 4.13 3.08
CA HIS A 175 -15.59 3.37 4.26
C HIS A 175 -14.74 2.16 3.84
N ASP A 176 -13.52 2.06 4.41
CA ASP A 176 -12.59 0.97 4.10
C ASP A 176 -11.62 0.78 5.26
N VAL A 177 -10.87 -0.32 5.25
CA VAL A 177 -9.93 -0.68 6.30
C VAL A 177 -8.55 -0.94 5.72
N GLN A 178 -7.53 -0.44 6.43
CA GLN A 178 -6.14 -0.78 6.18
C GLN A 178 -5.54 -1.42 7.44
N PHE A 179 -4.79 -2.50 7.27
CA PHE A 179 -4.03 -3.08 8.35
C PHE A 179 -2.63 -2.48 8.39
N ILE A 180 -2.11 -2.27 9.60
CA ILE A 180 -0.68 -2.09 9.82
C ILE A 180 -0.15 -3.31 10.58
N PHE A 181 0.99 -3.85 10.15
CA PHE A 181 1.53 -5.04 10.77
C PHE A 181 3.06 -5.04 10.83
N THR A 182 3.60 -5.76 11.82
CA THR A 182 5.04 -5.96 12.02
C THR A 182 5.34 -7.44 12.28
N GLY A 183 6.61 -7.80 12.21
CA GLY A 183 7.05 -9.16 12.52
C GLY A 183 7.29 -10.06 11.30
N PRO A 184 7.33 -11.39 11.48
CA PRO A 184 7.69 -12.35 10.44
C PRO A 184 6.83 -12.28 9.17
N LEU A 185 5.51 -12.01 9.28
CA LEU A 185 4.61 -11.87 8.13
C LEU A 185 5.09 -10.79 7.14
N LEU A 186 5.75 -9.75 7.63
CA LEU A 186 6.32 -8.69 6.80
C LEU A 186 7.35 -9.22 5.79
N LYS A 187 8.20 -10.17 6.24
CA LYS A 187 9.20 -10.80 5.36
C LYS A 187 8.53 -11.64 4.28
N LYS A 188 7.45 -12.33 4.63
CA LYS A 188 6.65 -13.12 3.67
C LYS A 188 5.97 -12.21 2.64
N THR A 189 5.35 -11.13 3.09
CA THR A 189 4.74 -10.14 2.17
C THR A 189 5.79 -9.59 1.18
N ARG A 190 6.99 -9.25 1.67
CA ARG A 190 8.09 -8.82 0.81
C ARG A 190 8.50 -9.89 -0.18
N GLN A 191 8.63 -11.15 0.25
CA GLN A 191 8.97 -12.27 -0.62
C GLN A 191 7.94 -12.45 -1.74
N MET A 192 6.65 -12.33 -1.44
CA MET A 192 5.57 -12.39 -2.43
C MET A 192 5.72 -11.30 -3.51
N LEU A 193 5.98 -10.06 -3.10
CA LEU A 193 6.16 -8.94 -4.02
C LEU A 193 7.45 -9.08 -4.88
N ASP A 194 8.55 -9.54 -4.28
CA ASP A 194 9.81 -9.79 -5.00
C ASP A 194 9.67 -10.92 -6.03
N GLN A 195 8.86 -11.94 -5.77
CA GLN A 195 8.55 -13.02 -6.73
C GLN A 195 7.80 -12.48 -7.94
N ARG A 196 6.81 -11.60 -7.73
CA ARG A 196 6.05 -10.98 -8.81
C ARG A 196 6.92 -10.08 -9.71
N ASP A 197 7.85 -9.33 -9.16
CA ASP A 197 8.69 -8.37 -9.90
C ASP A 197 9.72 -9.07 -10.83
N ASN A 198 9.57 -10.39 -11.08
CA ASN A 198 10.45 -11.23 -11.92
C ASN A 198 11.95 -11.12 -11.60
N ASN A 199 12.29 -10.53 -10.48
CA ASN A 199 13.64 -10.58 -9.94
C ASN A 199 13.87 -11.96 -9.30
N ARG A 200 13.82 -13.02 -10.14
CA ARG A 200 14.11 -14.41 -9.78
C ARG A 200 15.52 -14.60 -9.19
N SER A 201 16.36 -13.59 -9.24
CA SER A 201 17.63 -13.52 -8.53
C SER A 201 17.54 -12.59 -7.31
N ALA A 202 16.45 -12.66 -6.55
CA ALA A 202 16.38 -11.95 -5.28
C ALA A 202 17.46 -12.52 -4.33
N LYS A 203 18.69 -12.02 -4.47
CA LYS A 203 19.68 -12.10 -3.39
C LYS A 203 18.94 -11.65 -2.15
N LYS A 204 18.99 -12.44 -1.07
CA LYS A 204 18.40 -12.06 0.23
C LYS A 204 18.84 -10.65 0.59
N LYS A 205 18.03 -9.68 0.25
CA LYS A 205 18.28 -8.28 0.59
C LYS A 205 18.06 -8.16 2.09
N ASN A 206 19.12 -7.85 2.80
CA ASN A 206 19.01 -7.63 4.23
C ASN A 206 18.50 -6.19 4.45
N TYR A 207 17.24 -6.06 4.83
CA TYR A 207 16.63 -4.78 5.16
C TYR A 207 16.79 -4.51 6.65
N PRO A 208 17.06 -3.25 7.08
CA PRO A 208 17.23 -2.93 8.48
C PRO A 208 15.93 -3.20 9.25
N GLN A 209 16.09 -3.72 10.45
CA GLN A 209 14.99 -3.78 11.42
C GLN A 209 14.98 -2.46 12.19
N THR A 210 14.27 -1.47 11.68
CA THR A 210 14.00 -0.22 12.38
C THR A 210 12.73 -0.38 13.22
N LYS A 211 12.61 0.38 14.30
CA LYS A 211 11.35 0.50 15.03
C LYS A 211 10.64 1.75 14.54
N ILE A 212 9.45 1.58 14.00
CA ILE A 212 8.58 2.69 13.63
C ILE A 212 7.63 2.96 14.79
N ARG A 213 7.51 4.23 15.18
CA ARG A 213 6.58 4.70 16.19
C ARG A 213 5.52 5.56 15.51
N LEU A 214 4.27 5.31 15.86
CA LEU A 214 3.13 6.07 15.34
C LEU A 214 2.40 6.72 16.51
N ASN A 215 1.89 7.93 16.28
CA ASN A 215 1.08 8.67 17.24
C ASN A 215 -0.42 8.41 17.02
N VAL A 216 -0.81 7.96 15.83
CA VAL A 216 -2.20 7.63 15.54
C VAL A 216 -2.68 6.47 16.43
N SER A 217 -3.83 6.64 17.04
CA SER A 217 -4.46 5.62 17.88
C SER A 217 -5.35 4.71 17.03
N TYR A 218 -5.23 3.41 17.22
CA TYR A 218 -6.04 2.40 16.51
C TYR A 218 -6.18 1.12 17.33
N PRO A 219 -7.25 0.35 17.14
CA PRO A 219 -7.38 -0.99 17.73
C PRO A 219 -6.27 -1.92 17.23
N HIS A 220 -5.70 -2.72 18.12
CA HIS A 220 -4.61 -3.61 17.74
C HIS A 220 -4.58 -4.93 18.52
N LEU A 221 -3.90 -5.91 17.94
CA LEU A 221 -3.56 -7.20 18.53
C LEU A 221 -2.04 -7.36 18.56
N ASN A 222 -1.52 -7.98 19.59
CA ASN A 222 -0.11 -8.30 19.70
C ASN A 222 0.10 -9.82 19.71
N ASN A 223 1.24 -10.26 19.17
CA ASN A 223 1.65 -11.67 19.15
C ASN A 223 0.56 -12.62 18.64
N THR A 224 -0.03 -12.28 17.51
CA THR A 224 -1.04 -13.10 16.82
C THR A 224 -0.45 -13.80 15.59
N PHE A 225 -1.30 -14.55 14.90
CA PHE A 225 -0.99 -15.14 13.60
C PHE A 225 -1.85 -14.49 12.50
N GLY A 226 -1.29 -14.35 11.33
CA GLY A 226 -1.99 -13.91 10.14
C GLY A 226 -1.65 -14.81 8.96
N SER A 227 -2.56 -14.85 8.00
CA SER A 227 -2.35 -15.53 6.74
C SER A 227 -2.37 -14.56 5.57
N LEU A 228 -1.65 -14.90 4.52
CA LEU A 228 -1.73 -14.24 3.22
C LEU A 228 -2.36 -15.19 2.22
N SER A 229 -3.44 -14.74 1.58
CA SER A 229 -4.07 -15.40 0.44
C SER A 229 -3.95 -14.51 -0.78
N ARG A 230 -3.84 -15.08 -1.95
CA ARG A 230 -3.68 -14.36 -3.21
C ARG A 230 -4.51 -14.98 -4.31
N THR A 231 -4.81 -14.18 -5.31
CA THR A 231 -5.24 -14.64 -6.62
C THR A 231 -4.14 -14.30 -7.60
N ASP A 232 -3.44 -15.31 -8.08
CA ASP A 232 -2.36 -15.21 -9.07
C ASP A 232 -2.54 -16.33 -10.10
N PRO A 233 -3.29 -16.07 -11.18
CA PRO A 233 -3.59 -17.08 -12.18
C PRO A 233 -2.35 -17.61 -12.92
N GLU A 234 -1.27 -16.81 -13.06
CA GLU A 234 -0.01 -17.28 -13.67
C GLU A 234 0.67 -18.37 -12.82
N ALA A 235 0.56 -18.25 -11.51
CA ALA A 235 1.05 -19.25 -10.57
C ALA A 235 0.01 -20.35 -10.27
N GLY A 236 -1.18 -20.33 -10.91
CA GLY A 236 -2.30 -21.22 -10.62
C GLY A 236 -2.86 -21.06 -9.20
N ALA A 237 -2.65 -19.90 -8.57
CA ALA A 237 -3.07 -19.65 -7.21
C ALA A 237 -4.44 -18.95 -7.16
N TYR A 238 -5.41 -19.62 -6.57
CA TYR A 238 -6.79 -19.13 -6.33
C TYR A 238 -7.12 -19.25 -4.83
N GLU A 239 -6.19 -18.82 -3.99
CA GLU A 239 -6.26 -19.00 -2.55
C GLU A 239 -7.41 -18.18 -1.94
N ILE A 240 -7.62 -16.96 -2.41
CA ILE A 240 -8.70 -16.08 -1.92
C ILE A 240 -10.08 -16.71 -2.17
N GLU A 241 -10.36 -17.19 -3.39
CA GLU A 241 -11.62 -17.85 -3.72
C GLU A 241 -11.86 -19.08 -2.81
N LYS A 242 -10.85 -19.93 -2.67
CA LYS A 242 -10.93 -21.13 -1.83
C LYS A 242 -11.15 -20.79 -0.36
N LEU A 243 -10.52 -19.70 0.13
CA LEU A 243 -10.69 -19.23 1.50
C LEU A 243 -12.14 -18.79 1.75
N TYR A 244 -12.71 -17.99 0.85
CA TYR A 244 -14.12 -17.57 0.95
C TYR A 244 -15.09 -18.73 0.88
N ILE A 245 -14.90 -19.67 -0.05
CA ILE A 245 -15.73 -20.88 -0.16
C ILE A 245 -15.71 -21.68 1.14
N LYS A 246 -14.53 -21.84 1.75
CA LYS A 246 -14.38 -22.56 3.01
C LYS A 246 -14.96 -21.83 4.22
N ALA A 247 -14.96 -20.50 4.21
CA ALA A 247 -15.52 -19.67 5.28
C ALA A 247 -17.06 -19.63 5.26
N ILE A 248 -17.69 -19.84 4.08
CA ILE A 248 -19.15 -19.81 3.90
C ILE A 248 -19.77 -21.18 4.22
N ARG A 249 -19.04 -22.28 4.07
CA ARG A 249 -19.46 -23.67 4.38
C ARG A 249 -19.30 -23.99 5.86
#